data_f8a4f23621cdd08635a325ac14dffefc
#
_entry.id   f8a4f23621cdd08635a325ac14dffefc
#
_cell.length_a   1.000
_cell.length_b   1.000
_cell.length_c   1.000
_cell.angle_alpha   90.00
_cell.angle_beta   90.00
_cell.angle_gamma   90.00
#
_symmetry.space_group_name_H-M   'P 1'
#
loop_
_entity.id
_entity.type
_entity.pdbx_description
1 polymer ?
#
loop_
_entity_poly.entity_id
_entity_poly.type
_entity_poly.pdbx_seq_one_letter_code
_entity_poly.pdbx_strand_id
1 'polypeptide(L)'
;IGQVILDDTYYPGQDLYTDGAIEDEMLEIAKTCPEEKWNQVIAERKSWPILYHYSHIRENILSWIPFTGNENVLEIGAGCGAVTGALCKKAAKVTCIELSRKRSMINAWRHKDFQNLQILMGNFQDIERNLTEKYDYITLIGVFEYGEAYIQSETPYVDFLKIISKHLKPDGKIVLAIENRLGLKYWAGCTEDHFGTLFEGLEGYPTTNGVKTFSRKELAEILRKAGNLQAEWYYPFPDYK
;
A
#
# COMPACT_ATOMS: atom_id res chain seq x y z
N ILE A 1 11.91 2.80 -16.93
CA ILE A 1 13.06 2.18 -16.28
C ILE A 1 13.01 0.70 -16.57
N GLY A 2 14.01 0.16 -17.29
CA GLY A 2 13.93 -1.21 -17.79
C GLY A 2 12.69 -1.42 -18.66
N GLN A 3 11.88 -2.43 -18.32
CA GLN A 3 10.61 -2.73 -18.98
C GLN A 3 9.40 -2.03 -18.33
N VAL A 4 9.60 -1.40 -17.16
CA VAL A 4 8.53 -0.75 -16.40
C VAL A 4 8.15 0.58 -17.05
N ILE A 5 6.84 0.78 -17.23
CA ILE A 5 6.27 2.04 -17.71
C ILE A 5 6.08 2.97 -16.51
N LEU A 6 6.75 4.14 -16.56
CA LEU A 6 6.55 5.22 -15.60
C LEU A 6 5.78 6.35 -16.29
N ASP A 7 4.66 6.75 -15.69
CA ASP A 7 3.83 7.85 -16.17
C ASP A 7 3.76 8.93 -15.09
N ASP A 8 4.32 10.10 -15.39
CA ASP A 8 4.38 11.27 -14.50
C ASP A 8 3.40 12.38 -14.87
N THR A 9 2.41 12.06 -15.72
CA THR A 9 1.39 13.02 -16.19
C THR A 9 0.68 13.75 -15.03
N TYR A 10 0.47 13.07 -13.91
CA TYR A 10 -0.24 13.61 -12.73
C TYR A 10 0.70 13.99 -11.58
N TYR A 11 2.01 13.97 -11.81
CA TYR A 11 2.97 14.30 -10.77
C TYR A 11 3.00 15.82 -10.52
N PRO A 12 2.78 16.29 -9.27
CA PRO A 12 2.65 17.72 -8.96
C PRO A 12 3.98 18.48 -8.96
N GLY A 13 5.10 17.84 -9.31
CA GLY A 13 6.43 18.47 -9.37
C GLY A 13 7.22 18.39 -8.06
N GLN A 14 6.62 17.91 -6.99
CA GLN A 14 7.28 17.70 -5.69
C GLN A 14 6.71 16.46 -4.98
N ASP A 15 7.55 15.79 -4.19
CA ASP A 15 7.11 14.69 -3.36
C ASP A 15 6.40 15.23 -2.11
N LEU A 16 5.13 14.83 -1.92
CA LEU A 16 4.31 15.24 -0.79
C LEU A 16 4.41 14.28 0.40
N TYR A 17 5.05 13.14 0.21
CA TYR A 17 5.27 12.11 1.23
C TYR A 17 6.66 11.48 1.05
N THR A 18 7.43 11.36 2.13
CA THR A 18 8.79 10.81 2.10
C THR A 18 9.22 10.32 3.49
N ASP A 19 10.06 9.28 3.52
CA ASP A 19 10.79 8.83 4.70
C ASP A 19 12.12 9.61 4.90
N GLY A 20 12.35 10.64 4.09
CA GLY A 20 13.54 11.49 4.17
C GLY A 20 14.74 10.94 3.40
N ALA A 21 15.95 11.29 3.89
CA ALA A 21 17.20 10.97 3.20
C ALA A 21 17.47 9.46 3.00
N ILE A 22 16.84 8.60 3.80
CA ILE A 22 16.99 7.14 3.67
C ILE A 22 16.52 6.64 2.29
N GLU A 23 15.57 7.33 1.67
CA GLU A 23 15.08 6.96 0.34
C GLU A 23 16.16 7.12 -0.75
N ASP A 24 17.17 7.97 -0.55
CA ASP A 24 18.30 8.08 -1.48
C ASP A 24 19.16 6.83 -1.42
N GLU A 25 19.45 6.33 -0.22
CA GLU A 25 20.16 5.05 -0.04
C GLU A 25 19.34 3.88 -0.61
N MET A 26 18.04 3.87 -0.35
CA MET A 26 17.13 2.84 -0.88
C MET A 26 17.12 2.84 -2.43
N LEU A 27 17.15 4.02 -3.06
CA LEU A 27 17.23 4.13 -4.51
C LEU A 27 18.56 3.56 -5.04
N GLU A 28 19.67 3.83 -4.38
CA GLU A 28 20.96 3.27 -4.77
C GLU A 28 21.02 1.74 -4.57
N ILE A 29 20.43 1.21 -3.49
CA ILE A 29 20.28 -0.24 -3.30
C ILE A 29 19.46 -0.84 -4.46
N ALA A 30 18.32 -0.23 -4.82
CA ALA A 30 17.49 -0.71 -5.91
C ALA A 30 18.21 -0.75 -7.27
N LYS A 31 19.11 0.21 -7.53
CA LYS A 31 19.89 0.30 -8.78
C LYS A 31 21.06 -0.68 -8.84
N THR A 32 21.74 -0.89 -7.73
CA THR A 32 23.07 -1.51 -7.69
C THR A 32 23.12 -2.88 -7.04
N CYS A 33 22.15 -3.18 -6.17
CA CYS A 33 22.13 -4.42 -5.40
C CYS A 33 21.09 -5.39 -5.94
N PRO A 34 21.47 -6.61 -6.36
CA PRO A 34 20.51 -7.61 -6.82
C PRO A 34 19.65 -8.13 -5.65
N GLU A 35 18.43 -8.60 -5.97
CA GLU A 35 17.42 -9.02 -4.99
C GLU A 35 17.95 -10.08 -4.00
N GLU A 36 18.77 -11.02 -4.48
CA GLU A 36 19.34 -12.10 -3.67
C GLU A 36 20.22 -11.60 -2.51
N LYS A 37 20.71 -10.36 -2.60
CA LYS A 37 21.54 -9.74 -1.57
C LYS A 37 20.76 -8.83 -0.60
N TRP A 38 19.49 -8.58 -0.81
CA TRP A 38 18.73 -7.66 0.04
C TRP A 38 18.68 -8.08 1.50
N ASN A 39 18.58 -9.38 1.78
CA ASN A 39 18.64 -9.86 3.18
C ASN A 39 19.97 -9.51 3.87
N GLN A 40 21.09 -9.56 3.12
CA GLN A 40 22.40 -9.14 3.64
C GLN A 40 22.41 -7.63 3.91
N VAL A 41 21.91 -6.82 2.97
CA VAL A 41 21.82 -5.36 3.14
C VAL A 41 20.96 -5.01 4.35
N ILE A 42 19.80 -5.65 4.54
CA ILE A 42 18.93 -5.47 5.71
C ILE A 42 19.69 -5.73 7.00
N ALA A 43 20.43 -6.85 7.06
CA ALA A 43 21.20 -7.24 8.25
C ALA A 43 22.37 -6.29 8.55
N GLU A 44 23.02 -5.74 7.52
CA GLU A 44 24.14 -4.79 7.65
C GLU A 44 23.66 -3.40 8.05
N ARG A 45 22.59 -2.90 7.43
CA ARG A 45 22.10 -1.52 7.64
C ARG A 45 21.34 -1.37 8.96
N LYS A 46 20.63 -2.40 9.42
CA LYS A 46 19.80 -2.37 10.63
C LYS A 46 18.86 -1.16 10.67
N SER A 47 18.39 -0.76 9.49
CA SER A 47 17.52 0.38 9.29
C SER A 47 16.07 -0.11 9.14
N TRP A 48 15.15 0.49 9.91
CA TRP A 48 13.73 0.12 9.84
C TRP A 48 13.12 0.33 8.45
N PRO A 49 13.30 1.49 7.75
CA PRO A 49 12.76 1.66 6.42
C PRO A 49 13.30 0.63 5.41
N ILE A 50 14.60 0.30 5.47
CA ILE A 50 15.19 -0.72 4.59
C ILE A 50 14.59 -2.09 4.88
N LEU A 51 14.45 -2.50 6.13
CA LEU A 51 13.78 -3.73 6.52
C LEU A 51 12.33 -3.73 6.01
N TYR A 52 11.59 -2.67 6.28
CA TYR A 52 10.17 -2.56 5.95
C TYR A 52 9.92 -2.68 4.44
N HIS A 53 10.74 -2.02 3.62
CA HIS A 53 10.52 -1.98 2.18
C HIS A 53 11.17 -3.12 1.41
N TYR A 54 12.29 -3.70 1.89
CA TYR A 54 13.07 -4.71 1.15
C TYR A 54 12.86 -6.14 1.64
N SER A 55 12.20 -6.35 2.78
CA SER A 55 11.96 -7.70 3.29
C SER A 55 11.00 -8.47 2.37
N HIS A 56 11.43 -9.64 1.87
CA HIS A 56 10.60 -10.54 1.09
C HIS A 56 9.39 -11.08 1.89
N ILE A 57 9.45 -11.06 3.23
CA ILE A 57 8.36 -11.51 4.10
C ILE A 57 7.10 -10.65 3.88
N ARG A 58 7.24 -9.40 3.47
CA ARG A 58 6.13 -8.52 3.12
C ARG A 58 5.23 -9.09 2.03
N GLU A 59 5.76 -9.89 1.11
CA GLU A 59 4.99 -10.54 0.05
C GLU A 59 3.97 -11.55 0.60
N ASN A 60 4.17 -12.06 1.82
CA ASN A 60 3.26 -13.04 2.44
C ASN A 60 1.83 -12.52 2.61
N ILE A 61 1.66 -11.20 2.70
CA ILE A 61 0.32 -10.60 2.79
C ILE A 61 -0.54 -10.86 1.55
N LEU A 62 0.08 -11.16 0.41
CA LEU A 62 -0.58 -11.45 -0.86
C LEU A 62 -0.36 -12.89 -1.33
N SER A 63 0.56 -13.64 -0.74
CA SER A 63 0.99 -14.96 -1.25
C SER A 63 -0.12 -16.00 -1.25
N TRP A 64 -1.08 -15.90 -0.34
CA TRP A 64 -2.22 -16.79 -0.17
C TRP A 64 -3.37 -16.53 -1.15
N ILE A 65 -3.38 -15.40 -1.87
CA ILE A 65 -4.42 -15.07 -2.85
C ILE A 65 -4.27 -15.98 -4.06
N PRO A 66 -5.34 -16.67 -4.50
CA PRO A 66 -5.30 -17.62 -5.60
C PRO A 66 -5.37 -16.90 -6.96
N PHE A 67 -4.30 -16.23 -7.36
CA PHE A 67 -4.17 -15.68 -8.71
C PHE A 67 -4.10 -16.80 -9.75
N THR A 68 -4.70 -16.58 -10.91
CA THR A 68 -4.69 -17.51 -12.07
C THR A 68 -3.68 -17.11 -13.14
N GLY A 69 -3.10 -15.90 -13.04
CA GLY A 69 -2.18 -15.34 -14.02
C GLY A 69 -2.85 -14.50 -15.10
N ASN A 70 -4.16 -14.30 -15.03
CA ASN A 70 -4.93 -13.52 -16.01
C ASN A 70 -5.48 -12.21 -15.45
N GLU A 71 -5.24 -11.93 -14.18
CA GLU A 71 -5.82 -10.79 -13.49
C GLU A 71 -5.16 -9.47 -13.87
N ASN A 72 -5.97 -8.42 -13.94
CA ASN A 72 -5.54 -7.03 -13.89
C ASN A 72 -5.63 -6.56 -12.44
N VAL A 73 -4.53 -6.04 -11.91
CA VAL A 73 -4.43 -5.58 -10.52
C VAL A 73 -4.13 -4.09 -10.50
N LEU A 74 -4.85 -3.37 -9.62
CA LEU A 74 -4.53 -1.99 -9.25
C LEU A 74 -3.95 -1.97 -7.84
N GLU A 75 -2.71 -1.54 -7.69
CA GLU A 75 -2.07 -1.32 -6.41
C GLU A 75 -2.09 0.17 -6.08
N ILE A 76 -2.85 0.59 -5.07
CA ILE A 76 -2.92 1.98 -4.63
C ILE A 76 -1.96 2.19 -3.48
N GLY A 77 -1.09 3.20 -3.58
CA GLY A 77 -0.04 3.48 -2.61
C GLY A 77 1.08 2.43 -2.64
N ALA A 78 1.60 2.14 -3.83
CA ALA A 78 2.62 1.10 -4.03
C ALA A 78 3.93 1.36 -3.27
N GLY A 79 4.19 2.61 -2.86
CA GLY A 79 5.42 3.00 -2.16
C GLY A 79 6.67 2.58 -2.90
N CYS A 80 7.64 2.03 -2.15
CA CYS A 80 8.89 1.50 -2.71
C CYS A 80 8.75 0.09 -3.32
N GLY A 81 7.53 -0.39 -3.54
CA GLY A 81 7.28 -1.67 -4.19
C GLY A 81 7.47 -2.89 -3.29
N ALA A 82 7.16 -2.79 -1.99
CA ALA A 82 7.36 -3.90 -1.06
C ALA A 82 6.55 -5.16 -1.40
N VAL A 83 5.40 -5.00 -2.07
CA VAL A 83 4.52 -6.10 -2.49
C VAL A 83 4.28 -6.14 -3.99
N THR A 84 4.68 -5.11 -4.73
CA THR A 84 4.50 -5.00 -6.18
C THR A 84 5.09 -6.20 -6.94
N GLY A 85 6.28 -6.66 -6.53
CA GLY A 85 6.93 -7.82 -7.15
C GLY A 85 6.10 -9.10 -7.05
N ALA A 86 5.45 -9.33 -5.91
CA ALA A 86 4.56 -10.47 -5.72
C ALA A 86 3.33 -10.42 -6.66
N LEU A 87 2.80 -9.23 -6.89
CA LEU A 87 1.70 -9.01 -7.84
C LEU A 87 2.18 -9.26 -9.28
N CYS A 88 3.32 -8.70 -9.67
CA CYS A 88 3.87 -8.87 -11.02
C CYS A 88 4.19 -10.33 -11.38
N LYS A 89 4.64 -11.12 -10.40
CA LYS A 89 4.90 -12.57 -10.55
C LYS A 89 3.61 -13.38 -10.79
N LYS A 90 2.44 -12.86 -10.40
CA LYS A 90 1.19 -13.62 -10.32
C LYS A 90 0.07 -13.11 -11.24
N ALA A 91 0.08 -11.85 -11.64
CA ALA A 91 -0.97 -11.20 -12.42
C ALA A 91 -0.55 -10.97 -13.88
N ALA A 92 -1.53 -10.85 -14.78
CA ALA A 92 -1.29 -10.49 -16.18
C ALA A 92 -0.82 -9.04 -16.33
N LYS A 93 -1.40 -8.12 -15.54
CA LYS A 93 -1.08 -6.70 -15.57
C LYS A 93 -1.17 -6.11 -14.16
N VAL A 94 -0.21 -5.28 -13.79
CA VAL A 94 -0.18 -4.52 -12.54
C VAL A 94 -0.06 -3.04 -12.87
N THR A 95 -1.04 -2.27 -12.39
CA THR A 95 -1.01 -0.82 -12.43
C THR A 95 -0.83 -0.31 -11.00
N CYS A 96 0.24 0.43 -10.74
CA CYS A 96 0.49 1.06 -9.45
C CYS A 96 0.11 2.54 -9.50
N ILE A 97 -0.42 3.07 -8.41
CA ILE A 97 -0.56 4.51 -8.18
C ILE A 97 0.32 4.85 -6.98
N GLU A 98 1.23 5.82 -7.15
CA GLU A 98 2.11 6.26 -6.09
C GLU A 98 2.32 7.78 -6.15
N LEU A 99 2.21 8.44 -4.99
CA LEU A 99 2.27 9.88 -4.86
C LEU A 99 3.70 10.43 -5.03
N SER A 100 4.71 9.68 -4.53
CA SER A 100 6.11 10.08 -4.53
C SER A 100 6.84 9.59 -5.77
N ARG A 101 7.49 10.52 -6.46
CA ARG A 101 8.37 10.20 -7.59
C ARG A 101 9.54 9.33 -7.17
N LYS A 102 10.17 9.66 -6.03
CA LYS A 102 11.33 8.91 -5.54
C LYS A 102 10.96 7.47 -5.21
N ARG A 103 9.84 7.23 -4.53
CA ARG A 103 9.32 5.89 -4.23
C ARG A 103 8.96 5.12 -5.50
N SER A 104 8.31 5.78 -6.45
CA SER A 104 8.02 5.18 -7.77
C SER A 104 9.29 4.76 -8.51
N MET A 105 10.36 5.56 -8.43
CA MET A 105 11.65 5.19 -9.01
C MET A 105 12.29 3.99 -8.31
N ILE A 106 12.22 3.92 -6.99
CA ILE A 106 12.71 2.76 -6.22
C ILE A 106 11.95 1.50 -6.65
N ASN A 107 10.61 1.58 -6.70
CA ASN A 107 9.76 0.49 -7.15
C ASN A 107 10.14 0.03 -8.58
N ALA A 108 10.26 0.97 -9.51
CA ALA A 108 10.59 0.67 -10.90
C ALA A 108 11.99 0.04 -11.06
N TRP A 109 13.00 0.49 -10.31
CA TRP A 109 14.34 -0.12 -10.36
C TRP A 109 14.37 -1.52 -9.77
N ARG A 110 13.64 -1.77 -8.69
CA ARG A 110 13.49 -3.10 -8.09
C ARG A 110 12.85 -4.11 -9.05
N HIS A 111 11.92 -3.64 -9.85
CA HIS A 111 11.08 -4.48 -10.70
C HIS A 111 11.32 -4.25 -12.20
N LYS A 112 12.48 -3.71 -12.56
CA LYS A 112 12.84 -3.25 -13.91
C LYS A 112 12.68 -4.28 -15.03
N ASP A 113 12.68 -5.57 -14.69
CA ASP A 113 12.61 -6.66 -15.66
C ASP A 113 11.16 -7.14 -15.92
N PHE A 114 10.16 -6.65 -15.15
CA PHE A 114 8.76 -6.97 -15.39
C PHE A 114 8.17 -6.14 -16.52
N GLN A 115 7.59 -6.81 -17.52
CA GLN A 115 6.93 -6.18 -18.67
C GLN A 115 5.47 -5.80 -18.39
N ASN A 116 4.89 -6.33 -17.32
CA ASN A 116 3.48 -6.18 -16.95
C ASN A 116 3.25 -5.11 -15.88
N LEU A 117 4.25 -4.27 -15.58
CA LEU A 117 4.17 -3.22 -14.57
C LEU A 117 4.09 -1.82 -15.18
N GLN A 118 3.07 -1.07 -14.78
CA GLN A 118 2.93 0.36 -15.02
C GLN A 118 2.79 1.10 -13.68
N ILE A 119 3.49 2.22 -13.52
CA ILE A 119 3.40 3.07 -12.33
C ILE A 119 2.94 4.47 -12.76
N LEU A 120 1.79 4.87 -12.25
CA LEU A 120 1.20 6.20 -12.43
C LEU A 120 1.59 7.05 -11.21
N MET A 121 2.39 8.11 -11.46
CA MET A 121 2.86 9.00 -10.39
C MET A 121 1.90 10.17 -10.21
N GLY A 122 1.42 10.37 -9.00
CA GLY A 122 0.56 11.48 -8.65
C GLY A 122 -0.47 11.15 -7.58
N ASN A 123 -1.31 12.15 -7.30
CA ASN A 123 -2.39 11.98 -6.33
C ASN A 123 -3.44 11.01 -6.89
N PHE A 124 -3.88 10.10 -6.05
CA PHE A 124 -4.93 9.12 -6.39
C PHE A 124 -6.18 9.75 -7.00
N GLN A 125 -6.68 10.86 -6.40
CA GLN A 125 -7.91 11.52 -6.88
C GLN A 125 -7.78 12.10 -8.29
N ASP A 126 -6.59 12.55 -8.68
CA ASP A 126 -6.37 13.11 -10.01
C ASP A 126 -6.23 12.01 -11.06
N ILE A 127 -5.55 10.92 -10.71
CA ILE A 127 -5.39 9.74 -11.56
C ILE A 127 -6.73 9.01 -11.72
N GLU A 128 -7.46 8.79 -10.63
CA GLU A 128 -8.71 8.02 -10.57
C GLU A 128 -9.77 8.51 -11.56
N ARG A 129 -9.92 9.83 -11.69
CA ARG A 129 -10.89 10.45 -12.60
C ARG A 129 -10.66 10.11 -14.07
N ASN A 130 -9.42 9.76 -14.41
CA ASN A 130 -9.00 9.43 -15.77
C ASN A 130 -8.78 7.92 -15.97
N LEU A 131 -8.95 7.13 -14.91
CA LEU A 131 -8.73 5.69 -14.93
C LEU A 131 -9.97 4.99 -15.53
N THR A 132 -9.85 4.50 -16.74
CA THR A 132 -10.96 3.84 -17.46
C THR A 132 -10.96 2.33 -17.30
N GLU A 133 -9.84 1.74 -16.90
CA GLU A 133 -9.68 0.30 -16.72
C GLU A 133 -10.49 -0.23 -15.52
N LYS A 134 -10.85 -1.52 -15.61
CA LYS A 134 -11.45 -2.28 -14.52
C LYS A 134 -10.53 -3.41 -14.10
N TYR A 135 -10.51 -3.68 -12.81
CA TYR A 135 -9.55 -4.56 -12.17
C TYR A 135 -10.23 -5.76 -11.52
N ASP A 136 -9.54 -6.89 -11.55
CA ASP A 136 -9.95 -8.10 -10.84
C ASP A 136 -9.63 -7.96 -9.34
N TYR A 137 -8.51 -7.30 -9.04
CA TYR A 137 -8.10 -6.98 -7.66
C TYR A 137 -7.68 -5.52 -7.55
N ILE A 138 -8.07 -4.89 -6.45
CA ILE A 138 -7.53 -3.59 -6.02
C ILE A 138 -6.92 -3.80 -4.65
N THR A 139 -5.63 -3.44 -4.48
CA THR A 139 -4.92 -3.60 -3.21
C THR A 139 -4.72 -2.27 -2.50
N LEU A 140 -4.97 -2.25 -1.19
CA LEU A 140 -4.75 -1.15 -0.25
C LEU A 140 -3.98 -1.70 0.94
N ILE A 141 -2.66 -1.73 0.87
CA ILE A 141 -1.79 -2.34 1.88
C ILE A 141 -1.02 -1.25 2.62
N GLY A 142 -1.44 -0.91 3.85
CA GLY A 142 -0.87 0.21 4.60
C GLY A 142 -1.17 1.56 3.95
N VAL A 143 -2.41 1.78 3.51
CA VAL A 143 -2.84 2.98 2.77
C VAL A 143 -4.17 3.51 3.27
N PHE A 144 -5.09 2.63 3.61
CA PHE A 144 -6.46 3.01 3.95
C PHE A 144 -6.55 3.90 5.20
N GLU A 145 -5.62 3.75 6.13
CA GLU A 145 -5.47 4.58 7.34
C GLU A 145 -5.27 6.07 7.03
N TYR A 146 -4.73 6.39 5.85
CA TYR A 146 -4.50 7.77 5.37
C TYR A 146 -5.71 8.34 4.61
N GLY A 147 -6.88 7.71 4.67
CA GLY A 147 -8.06 8.09 3.90
C GLY A 147 -8.50 9.54 4.08
N GLU A 148 -8.31 10.14 5.27
CA GLU A 148 -8.61 11.57 5.52
C GLU A 148 -7.69 12.50 4.73
N ALA A 149 -6.45 12.09 4.46
CA ALA A 149 -5.51 12.88 3.67
C ALA A 149 -5.81 12.80 2.16
N TYR A 150 -6.32 11.65 1.70
CA TYR A 150 -6.60 11.41 0.28
C TYR A 150 -7.99 11.87 -0.15
N ILE A 151 -8.99 11.80 0.74
CA ILE A 151 -10.39 12.07 0.41
C ILE A 151 -10.93 13.19 1.29
N GLN A 152 -11.12 14.36 0.69
CA GLN A 152 -11.70 15.53 1.36
C GLN A 152 -13.22 15.44 1.35
N SER A 153 -13.79 14.77 2.35
CA SER A 153 -15.25 14.64 2.53
C SER A 153 -15.60 14.47 4.01
N GLU A 154 -16.88 14.51 4.34
CA GLU A 154 -17.37 14.24 5.69
C GLU A 154 -17.24 12.74 6.06
N THR A 155 -17.15 11.86 5.07
CA THR A 155 -17.04 10.40 5.26
C THR A 155 -15.89 9.80 4.42
N PRO A 156 -14.63 10.25 4.66
CA PRO A 156 -13.53 9.98 3.73
C PRO A 156 -13.28 8.49 3.48
N TYR A 157 -13.32 7.65 4.49
CA TYR A 157 -13.11 6.21 4.36
C TYR A 157 -14.22 5.48 3.60
N VAL A 158 -15.47 5.92 3.81
CA VAL A 158 -16.64 5.40 3.07
C VAL A 158 -16.54 5.80 1.60
N ASP A 159 -16.22 7.05 1.35
CA ASP A 159 -16.15 7.59 0.00
C ASP A 159 -14.92 7.05 -0.76
N PHE A 160 -13.80 6.81 -0.08
CA PHE A 160 -12.65 6.13 -0.66
C PHE A 160 -13.05 4.73 -1.19
N LEU A 161 -13.71 3.92 -0.38
CA LEU A 161 -14.19 2.60 -0.82
C LEU A 161 -15.20 2.69 -1.97
N LYS A 162 -16.12 3.65 -1.94
CA LYS A 162 -17.04 3.88 -3.05
C LYS A 162 -16.33 4.24 -4.35
N ILE A 163 -15.29 5.08 -4.27
CA ILE A 163 -14.50 5.50 -5.42
C ILE A 163 -13.78 4.30 -6.02
N ILE A 164 -13.02 3.56 -5.22
CA ILE A 164 -12.25 2.42 -5.74
C ILE A 164 -13.15 1.30 -6.25
N SER A 165 -14.31 1.09 -5.64
CA SER A 165 -15.27 0.07 -6.08
C SER A 165 -15.78 0.31 -7.50
N LYS A 166 -15.78 1.55 -7.98
CA LYS A 166 -16.13 1.88 -9.38
C LYS A 166 -15.16 1.26 -10.37
N HIS A 167 -13.93 0.98 -9.96
CA HIS A 167 -12.89 0.42 -10.82
C HIS A 167 -12.80 -1.11 -10.74
N LEU A 168 -13.63 -1.76 -9.94
CA LEU A 168 -13.72 -3.22 -9.92
C LEU A 168 -14.48 -3.76 -11.13
N LYS A 169 -14.08 -4.92 -11.63
CA LYS A 169 -14.91 -5.80 -12.46
C LYS A 169 -16.08 -6.35 -11.63
N PRO A 170 -17.12 -6.94 -12.24
CA PRO A 170 -18.29 -7.45 -11.52
C PRO A 170 -17.97 -8.37 -10.33
N ASP A 171 -16.98 -9.26 -10.49
CA ASP A 171 -16.54 -10.21 -9.44
C ASP A 171 -15.21 -9.79 -8.80
N GLY A 172 -14.79 -8.55 -9.03
CA GLY A 172 -13.52 -8.00 -8.53
C GLY A 172 -13.51 -7.87 -7.01
N LYS A 173 -12.32 -7.93 -6.43
CA LYS A 173 -12.11 -7.92 -4.98
C LYS A 173 -11.17 -6.79 -4.56
N ILE A 174 -11.43 -6.24 -3.37
CA ILE A 174 -10.52 -5.34 -2.68
C ILE A 174 -9.73 -6.16 -1.66
N VAL A 175 -8.41 -6.05 -1.70
CA VAL A 175 -7.51 -6.60 -0.68
C VAL A 175 -7.03 -5.44 0.18
N LEU A 176 -7.56 -5.35 1.39
CA LEU A 176 -7.26 -4.28 2.32
C LEU A 176 -6.48 -4.83 3.51
N ALA A 177 -5.30 -4.29 3.78
CA ALA A 177 -4.52 -4.61 4.95
C ALA A 177 -4.26 -3.34 5.75
N ILE A 178 -4.63 -3.37 7.02
CA ILE A 178 -4.55 -2.26 7.97
C ILE A 178 -4.37 -2.79 9.38
N GLU A 179 -3.68 -2.07 10.23
CA GLU A 179 -3.56 -2.39 11.65
C GLU A 179 -4.93 -2.33 12.33
N ASN A 180 -5.15 -3.27 13.24
CA ASN A 180 -6.30 -3.20 14.14
C ASN A 180 -5.94 -2.32 15.34
N ARG A 181 -6.62 -1.16 15.51
CA ARG A 181 -6.34 -0.26 16.63
C ARG A 181 -6.51 -0.90 18.02
N LEU A 182 -7.26 -2.01 18.10
CA LEU A 182 -7.40 -2.83 19.30
C LEU A 182 -6.44 -4.03 19.32
N GLY A 183 -5.38 -4.00 18.50
CA GLY A 183 -4.37 -5.06 18.42
C GLY A 183 -3.73 -5.35 19.78
N LEU A 184 -3.45 -6.64 20.05
CA LEU A 184 -2.92 -7.09 21.34
C LEU A 184 -1.61 -6.39 21.71
N LYS A 185 -0.76 -6.02 20.73
CA LYS A 185 0.48 -5.31 20.96
C LYS A 185 0.28 -3.96 21.69
N TYR A 186 -0.77 -3.23 21.35
CA TYR A 186 -1.06 -1.94 21.99
C TYR A 186 -1.51 -2.10 23.45
N TRP A 187 -2.28 -3.14 23.75
CA TRP A 187 -2.62 -3.53 25.13
C TRP A 187 -1.39 -3.97 25.93
N ALA A 188 -0.41 -4.55 25.25
CA ALA A 188 0.87 -4.95 25.86
C ALA A 188 1.87 -3.78 26.03
N GLY A 189 1.48 -2.55 25.67
CA GLY A 189 2.31 -1.36 25.88
C GLY A 189 3.16 -0.95 24.68
N CYS A 190 2.91 -1.48 23.49
CA CYS A 190 3.49 -0.90 22.28
C CYS A 190 2.83 0.44 21.94
N THR A 191 3.63 1.36 21.40
CA THR A 191 3.12 2.63 20.89
C THR A 191 2.30 2.42 19.61
N GLU A 192 1.44 3.38 19.31
CA GLU A 192 0.73 3.41 18.04
C GLU A 192 1.72 3.58 16.88
N ASP A 193 1.52 2.83 15.78
CA ASP A 193 2.53 2.66 14.73
C ASP A 193 2.84 3.95 13.95
N HIS A 194 1.89 4.87 13.82
CA HIS A 194 2.02 6.07 13.01
C HIS A 194 2.50 7.29 13.80
N PHE A 195 2.08 7.40 15.06
CA PHE A 195 2.35 8.56 15.90
C PHE A 195 3.37 8.30 17.02
N GLY A 196 3.68 7.02 17.29
CA GLY A 196 4.61 6.66 18.38
C GLY A 196 4.10 6.96 19.79
N THR A 197 2.81 7.23 19.95
CA THR A 197 2.17 7.58 21.22
C THR A 197 1.49 6.35 21.83
N LEU A 198 1.65 6.17 23.16
CA LEU A 198 0.98 5.09 23.88
C LEU A 198 -0.53 5.31 23.89
N PHE A 199 -1.27 4.23 23.69
CA PHE A 199 -2.74 4.14 23.79
C PHE A 199 -3.54 4.98 22.78
N GLU A 200 -2.92 5.79 21.94
CA GLU A 200 -3.60 6.72 21.03
C GLU A 200 -4.70 6.02 20.18
N GLY A 201 -4.36 4.90 19.55
CA GLY A 201 -5.33 4.11 18.80
C GLY A 201 -6.40 3.45 19.71
N LEU A 202 -6.01 2.96 20.89
CA LEU A 202 -6.95 2.35 21.84
C LEU A 202 -8.01 3.35 22.31
N GLU A 203 -7.62 4.60 22.55
CA GLU A 203 -8.49 5.69 23.01
C GLU A 203 -9.26 6.38 21.87
N GLY A 204 -9.03 5.97 20.60
CA GLY A 204 -9.74 6.49 19.44
C GLY A 204 -9.16 7.77 18.86
N TYR A 205 -7.86 7.98 18.99
CA TYR A 205 -7.10 9.13 18.45
C TYR A 205 -7.54 10.48 19.03
N PRO A 206 -7.46 10.65 20.37
CA PRO A 206 -7.91 11.88 21.03
C PRO A 206 -7.00 13.09 20.77
N THR A 207 -5.71 12.86 20.45
CA THR A 207 -4.71 13.93 20.33
C THR A 207 -4.15 14.11 18.93
N THR A 208 -4.44 13.18 18.00
CA THR A 208 -3.88 13.18 16.64
C THR A 208 -4.97 13.16 15.56
N ASN A 209 -4.61 13.60 14.35
CA ASN A 209 -5.51 13.68 13.20
C ASN A 209 -4.84 13.18 11.94
N GLY A 210 -5.63 12.85 10.93
CA GLY A 210 -5.17 12.55 9.56
C GLY A 210 -4.83 11.10 9.28
N VAL A 211 -4.51 10.30 10.30
CA VAL A 211 -4.26 8.86 10.17
C VAL A 211 -5.08 8.13 11.22
N LYS A 212 -5.84 7.11 10.79
CA LYS A 212 -6.66 6.30 11.70
C LYS A 212 -6.67 4.84 11.30
N THR A 213 -6.46 3.98 12.27
CA THR A 213 -6.73 2.55 12.13
C THR A 213 -8.05 2.20 12.83
N PHE A 214 -8.60 1.03 12.55
CA PHE A 214 -9.96 0.68 12.95
C PHE A 214 -10.00 -0.64 13.70
N SER A 215 -10.97 -0.77 14.59
CA SER A 215 -11.39 -2.10 15.03
C SER A 215 -12.16 -2.82 13.91
N ARG A 216 -12.24 -4.14 13.99
CA ARG A 216 -13.06 -4.93 13.04
C ARG A 216 -14.49 -4.42 12.94
N LYS A 217 -15.11 -4.02 14.06
CA LYS A 217 -16.49 -3.52 14.07
C LYS A 217 -16.63 -2.19 13.32
N GLU A 218 -15.71 -1.26 13.53
CA GLU A 218 -15.70 0.03 12.83
C GLU A 218 -15.48 -0.15 11.34
N LEU A 219 -14.50 -0.98 10.95
CA LEU A 219 -14.23 -1.24 9.54
C LEU A 219 -15.41 -1.95 8.86
N ALA A 220 -16.07 -2.90 9.53
CA ALA A 220 -17.29 -3.53 9.02
C ALA A 220 -18.43 -2.51 8.79
N GLU A 221 -18.58 -1.53 9.67
CA GLU A 221 -19.57 -0.46 9.49
C GLU A 221 -19.21 0.47 8.32
N ILE A 222 -17.94 0.79 8.12
CA ILE A 222 -17.45 1.54 6.95
C ILE A 222 -17.77 0.77 5.66
N LEU A 223 -17.46 -0.51 5.60
CA LEU A 223 -17.76 -1.39 4.45
C LEU A 223 -19.27 -1.43 4.14
N ARG A 224 -20.10 -1.54 5.18
CA ARG A 224 -21.55 -1.51 5.04
C ARG A 224 -22.05 -0.20 4.44
N LYS A 225 -21.55 0.95 4.92
CA LYS A 225 -21.90 2.28 4.41
C LYS A 225 -21.39 2.54 2.99
N ALA A 226 -20.28 1.90 2.61
CA ALA A 226 -19.67 2.07 1.30
C ALA A 226 -20.43 1.36 0.16
N GLY A 227 -21.42 0.52 0.46
CA GLY A 227 -22.21 -0.21 -0.53
C GLY A 227 -22.51 -1.64 -0.10
N ASN A 228 -22.56 -1.89 1.20
CA ASN A 228 -22.78 -3.22 1.78
C ASN A 228 -21.75 -4.25 1.30
N LEU A 229 -20.49 -3.83 1.22
CA LEU A 229 -19.38 -4.68 0.80
C LEU A 229 -19.23 -5.86 1.77
N GLN A 230 -19.23 -7.07 1.22
CA GLN A 230 -19.00 -8.28 1.99
C GLN A 230 -17.52 -8.45 2.24
N ALA A 231 -17.12 -8.89 3.45
CA ALA A 231 -15.72 -9.04 3.80
C ALA A 231 -15.42 -10.41 4.42
N GLU A 232 -14.32 -10.98 3.97
CA GLU A 232 -13.64 -12.07 4.66
C GLU A 232 -12.49 -11.48 5.49
N TRP A 233 -12.27 -12.00 6.70
CA TRP A 233 -11.33 -11.45 7.65
C TRP A 233 -10.18 -12.40 7.91
N TYR A 234 -8.96 -11.90 7.72
CA TYR A 234 -7.73 -12.64 7.96
C TYR A 234 -6.89 -11.92 9.01
N TYR A 235 -6.21 -12.67 9.85
CA TYR A 235 -5.36 -12.15 10.93
C TYR A 235 -3.98 -12.79 10.81
N PRO A 236 -2.99 -12.08 10.27
CA PRO A 236 -1.62 -12.56 10.22
C PRO A 236 -1.09 -12.82 11.63
N PHE A 237 -0.37 -13.93 11.81
CA PHE A 237 0.23 -14.30 13.08
C PHE A 237 1.65 -14.83 12.86
N PRO A 238 2.63 -14.39 13.64
CA PRO A 238 2.58 -13.40 14.74
C PRO A 238 2.41 -11.97 14.26
N ASP A 239 2.85 -11.66 13.05
CA ASP A 239 2.73 -10.39 12.35
C ASP A 239 2.80 -10.62 10.84
N TYR A 240 2.50 -9.62 10.03
CA TYR A 240 2.67 -9.63 8.57
C TYR A 240 4.03 -9.11 8.10
N LYS A 241 4.89 -8.72 9.04
CA LYS A 241 6.23 -8.15 8.81
C LYS A 241 7.30 -9.21 8.91
#